data_1addacd91383a372e3fd672ff520f7b6
#
_entry.id   1addacd91383a372e3fd672ff520f7b6
#
_cell.length_a   1.000
_cell.length_b   1.000
_cell.length_c   1.000
_cell.angle_alpha   90.00
_cell.angle_beta   90.00
_cell.angle_gamma   90.00
#
_symmetry.space_group_name_H-M   'P 1'
#
loop_
_entity.id
_entity.type
_entity.pdbx_description
1 polymer ?
#
loop_
_entity_poly.entity_id
_entity_poly.type
_entity_poly.pdbx_seq_one_letter_code
_entity_poly.pdbx_strand_id
1 'polypeptide(L)' 'MNLQSSVNKQGKIVTQIIHFVGGEKRTFSGIVSESIKQGQFTKFIKTDGSMILINDKNVLCIEVFKE' A
#
# COMPACT_ATOMS: atom_id res chain seq x y z
N MET A 1 9.56 -25.37 0.89
CA MET A 1 9.48 -24.62 0.63
C MET A 1 9.25 -23.96 0.66
N ASN A 2 9.21 -23.96 0.59
CA ASN A 2 8.98 -23.09 0.44
C ASN A 2 9.02 -22.30 0.28
N LEU A 3 9.23 -22.29 0.31
CA LEU A 3 9.27 -21.40 0.06
C LEU A 3 9.24 -20.78 -0.46
N GLN A 4 9.31 -20.98 -0.58
CA GLN A 4 9.20 -20.23 -1.18
C GLN A 4 8.69 -19.47 -1.29
N SER A 5 8.60 -19.89 -1.44
CA SER A 5 8.04 -18.94 -1.53
C SER A 5 7.77 -18.03 -0.76
N SER A 6 7.63 -18.10 -0.06
CA SER A 6 7.49 -17.08 0.72
C SER A 6 8.50 -16.09 0.68
N VAL A 7 9.49 -16.50 0.53
CA VAL A 7 10.51 -15.73 0.42
C VAL A 7 10.31 -14.64 -0.48
N ASN A 8 9.79 -14.93 -1.50
CA ASN A 8 9.62 -14.02 -2.48
C ASN A 8 8.70 -12.93 -2.19
N LYS A 9 7.81 -13.14 -1.28
CA LYS A 9 6.90 -12.17 -0.94
C LYS A 9 7.51 -10.99 -0.34
N GLN A 10 8.58 -11.18 0.31
CA GLN A 10 9.20 -10.13 0.99
C GLN A 10 9.68 -9.06 0.09
N GLY A 11 9.93 -9.34 -1.12
CA GLY A 11 10.47 -8.38 -2.00
C GLY A 11 9.47 -7.61 -2.80
N LYS A 12 8.21 -7.85 -2.60
CA LYS A 12 7.24 -7.22 -3.44
C LYS A 12 7.00 -5.79 -3.04
N ILE A 13 7.20 -4.91 -3.99
CA ILE A 13 7.01 -3.48 -3.81
C ILE A 13 5.93 -3.04 -4.78
N VAL A 14 5.04 -2.20 -4.32
CA VAL A 14 3.94 -1.71 -5.14
C VAL A 14 3.83 -0.20 -5.06
N THR A 15 3.13 0.37 -6.03
CA THR A 15 2.72 1.76 -6.03
C THR A 15 1.22 1.79 -5.89
N GLN A 16 0.70 2.68 -5.06
CA GLN A 16 -0.73 2.86 -4.92
C GLN A 16 -1.10 4.28 -5.31
N ILE A 17 -2.19 4.41 -6.09
CA ILE A 17 -2.79 5.69 -6.36
C ILE A 17 -4.12 5.68 -5.63
N ILE A 18 -4.27 6.57 -4.65
CA ILE A 18 -5.45 6.60 -3.80
C ILE A 18 -6.30 7.77 -4.23
N HIS A 19 -7.57 7.48 -4.56
CA HIS A 19 -8.53 8.48 -4.97
C HIS A 19 -9.44 8.80 -3.81
N PHE A 20 -9.52 10.07 -3.47
CA PHE A 20 -10.30 10.51 -2.31
C PHE A 20 -11.62 11.11 -2.72
N VAL A 21 -12.56 11.06 -1.80
CA VAL A 21 -13.82 11.75 -1.94
C VAL A 21 -13.50 13.23 -2.11
N GLY A 22 -14.07 13.87 -3.08
CA GLY A 22 -13.76 15.25 -3.36
C GLY A 22 -12.85 15.46 -4.56
N GLY A 23 -12.35 14.38 -5.13
CA GLY A 23 -11.62 14.47 -6.39
C GLY A 23 -10.10 14.52 -6.28
N GLU A 24 -9.59 14.58 -5.08
CA GLU A 24 -8.14 14.61 -4.90
C GLU A 24 -7.58 13.20 -5.06
N LYS A 25 -6.36 13.09 -5.55
CA LYS A 25 -5.69 11.79 -5.56
C LYS A 25 -4.24 11.95 -5.15
N ARG A 26 -3.67 10.91 -4.62
CA ARG A 26 -2.27 10.90 -4.19
C ARG A 26 -1.63 9.59 -4.61
N THR A 27 -0.37 9.68 -5.01
CA THR A 27 0.41 8.53 -5.44
C THR A 27 1.48 8.23 -4.41
N PHE A 28 1.54 6.98 -3.97
CA PHE A 28 2.58 6.53 -3.04
C PHE A 28 3.34 5.38 -3.69
N SER A 29 4.64 5.55 -3.85
CA SER A 29 5.46 4.48 -4.42
C SER A 29 6.35 3.89 -3.35
N GLY A 30 7.00 2.80 -3.64
CA GLY A 30 7.90 2.16 -2.70
C GLY A 30 7.20 1.54 -1.51
N ILE A 31 5.98 1.03 -1.68
CA ILE A 31 5.23 0.44 -0.59
C ILE A 31 5.57 -1.04 -0.46
N VAL A 32 5.89 -1.47 0.75
CA VAL A 32 6.13 -2.89 1.02
C VAL A 32 4.76 -3.56 1.06
N SER A 33 4.47 -4.37 0.05
CA SER A 33 3.14 -4.92 -0.15
C SER A 33 2.60 -5.66 1.07
N GLU A 34 3.43 -6.48 1.68
CA GLU A 34 2.97 -7.29 2.80
C GLU A 34 2.73 -6.47 4.06
N SER A 35 3.11 -5.18 4.08
CA SER A 35 2.85 -4.35 5.25
C SER A 35 1.48 -3.73 5.22
N ILE A 36 0.73 -3.85 4.13
CA ILE A 36 -0.56 -3.18 4.00
C ILE A 36 -1.59 -3.83 4.91
N LYS A 37 -2.23 -3.03 5.75
CA LYS A 37 -3.27 -3.49 6.64
C LYS A 37 -4.46 -2.56 6.52
N GLN A 38 -5.65 -3.14 6.60
CA GLN A 38 -6.87 -2.40 6.46
C GLN A 38 -7.71 -2.48 7.72
N GLY A 39 -8.53 -1.46 7.93
CA GLY A 39 -9.41 -1.38 9.09
C GLY A 39 -10.10 -0.04 8.97
N GLN A 40 -10.14 0.74 10.05
CA GLN A 40 -10.63 2.10 9.94
C GLN A 40 -9.64 2.96 9.20
N PHE A 41 -8.36 2.61 9.29
CA PHE A 41 -7.29 3.30 8.59
C PHE A 41 -6.50 2.26 7.83
N THR A 42 -6.25 2.51 6.56
CA THR A 42 -5.30 1.69 5.82
C THR A 42 -3.90 2.14 6.21
N LYS A 43 -3.05 1.18 6.56
CA LYS A 43 -1.67 1.45 6.95
C LYS A 43 -0.73 0.72 6.05
N PHE A 44 0.40 1.32 5.73
CA PHE A 44 1.46 0.59 5.04
C PHE A 44 2.82 1.23 5.33
N ILE A 45 3.86 0.48 5.09
CA ILE A 45 5.24 0.92 5.31
C ILE A 45 5.92 1.00 3.97
N LYS A 46 6.67 2.07 3.78
CA LYS A 46 7.43 2.29 2.55
C LYS A 46 8.84 1.76 2.73
N THR A 47 9.55 1.61 1.63
CA THR A 47 10.90 1.06 1.67
C THR A 47 11.87 1.96 2.43
N ASP A 48 11.57 3.24 2.59
CA ASP A 48 12.44 4.12 3.36
C ASP A 48 12.13 4.07 4.87
N GLY A 49 11.20 3.20 5.27
CA GLY A 49 10.86 3.03 6.67
C GLY A 49 9.71 3.89 7.16
N SER A 50 9.22 4.80 6.32
CA SER A 50 8.12 5.66 6.76
C SER A 50 6.81 4.88 6.76
N MET A 51 5.89 5.30 7.60
CA MET A 51 4.58 4.68 7.69
C MET A 51 3.53 5.68 7.24
N ILE A 52 2.58 5.21 6.45
CA ILE A 52 1.49 6.03 5.97
C ILE A 52 0.18 5.50 6.55
N LEU A 53 -0.66 6.41 7.00
CA LEU A 53 -1.99 6.09 7.50
C LEU A 53 -3.01 6.86 6.69
N ILE A 54 -4.01 6.14 6.17
CA ILE A 54 -5.04 6.73 5.34
C ILE A 54 -6.39 6.51 6.01
N ASN A 55 -7.19 7.56 6.14
CA ASN A 55 -8.53 7.43 6.69
C ASN A 55 -9.44 6.89 5.60
N ASP A 56 -9.87 5.64 5.77
CA ASP A 56 -10.63 4.94 4.75
C ASP A 56 -11.97 5.58 4.45
N LYS A 57 -12.49 6.38 5.34
CA LYS A 57 -13.77 7.03 5.09
C LYS A 57 -13.68 8.01 3.93
N ASN A 58 -12.49 8.52 3.65
CA ASN A 58 -12.31 9.49 2.60
C ASN A 58 -11.85 8.89 1.29
N VAL A 59 -11.76 7.58 1.22
CA VAL A 59 -11.21 6.89 0.04
C VAL A 59 -12.33 6.38 -0.84
N LEU A 60 -12.26 6.68 -2.13
CA LEU A 60 -13.19 6.13 -3.11
C LEU A 60 -12.66 4.81 -3.65
N CYS A 61 -11.42 4.78 -4.05
CA CYS A 61 -10.81 3.56 -4.58
C CYS A 61 -9.30 3.68 -4.54
N ILE A 62 -8.63 2.56 -4.68
CA ILE A 62 -7.17 2.50 -4.68
C ILE A 62 -6.75 1.67 -5.88
N GLU A 63 -5.84 2.22 -6.66
CA GLU A 63 -5.23 1.49 -7.76
C GLU A 63 -3.87 1.01 -7.31
N VAL A 64 -3.55 -0.24 -7.58
CA VAL A 64 -2.30 -0.85 -7.14
C VAL A 64 -1.53 -1.33 -8.35
N PHE A 65 -0.27 -0.94 -8.41
CA PHE A 65 0.60 -1.33 -9.51
C PHE A 65 1.86 -1.99 -8.95
N LYS A 66 2.28 -3.08 -9.55
CA LYS A 66 3.53 -3.71 -9.16
C LYS A 66 4.69 -2.86 -9.67
N GLU A 67 5.71 -2.74 -8.89
CA GLU A 67 6.91 -2.03 -9.32
C GLU A 67 7.97 -2.95 -9.87
#